data_a3e3b8f86b2a773f75d5dee4f05bd3fc
#
_entry.id   a3e3b8f86b2a773f75d5dee4f05bd3fc
#
_cell.length_a   1.000
_cell.length_b   1.000
_cell.length_c   1.000
_cell.angle_alpha   90.00
_cell.angle_beta   90.00
_cell.angle_gamma   90.00
#
_symmetry.space_group_name_H-M   'P 1'
#
loop_
_entity.id
_entity.type
_entity.pdbx_description
1 polymer ?
#
loop_
_entity_poly.entity_id
_entity_poly.type
_entity_poly.pdbx_seq_one_letter_code
_entity_poly.pdbx_strand_id
1 'polypeptide(L)' 'MAEYIAQRIIDGVYTYTYVVGKRPDLKAGIDTYLMLKGQSDLIVQG' A
#
# COMPACT_ATOMS: atom_id res chain seq x y z
N MET A 1 -0.61 -1.31 -11.81
CA MET A 1 -1.85 -1.43 -11.04
C MET A 1 -1.63 -1.19 -9.56
N ALA A 2 -0.85 -2.05 -8.92
CA ALA A 2 -0.59 -1.87 -7.49
C ALA A 2 0.18 -0.58 -7.20
N GLU A 3 1.00 -0.14 -8.14
CA GLU A 3 1.77 1.07 -7.95
C GLU A 3 0.88 2.31 -7.78
N TYR A 4 -0.18 2.38 -8.57
CA TYR A 4 -1.09 3.51 -8.47
C TYR A 4 -1.71 3.59 -7.08
N ILE A 5 -2.22 2.46 -6.61
CA ILE A 5 -2.87 2.40 -5.30
C ILE A 5 -1.85 2.67 -4.18
N ALA A 6 -0.65 2.10 -4.31
CA ALA A 6 0.39 2.32 -3.30
C ALA A 6 0.77 3.80 -3.23
N GLN A 7 0.83 4.46 -4.39
CA GLN A 7 1.12 5.89 -4.39
C GLN A 7 0.02 6.68 -3.69
N ARG A 8 -1.24 6.25 -3.85
CA ARG A 8 -2.35 6.90 -3.14
C ARG A 8 -2.24 6.74 -1.63
N ILE A 9 -1.71 5.60 -1.19
CA ILE A 9 -1.47 5.39 0.24
C ILE A 9 -0.39 6.37 0.73
N ILE A 10 0.67 6.55 -0.04
CA ILE A 10 1.73 7.48 0.30
C ILE A 10 1.18 8.90 0.37
N ASP A 11 0.31 9.25 -0.56
CA ASP A 11 -0.30 10.58 -0.63
C ASP A 11 -1.31 10.82 0.50
N GLY A 12 -1.72 9.77 1.19
CA GLY A 12 -2.68 9.90 2.27
C GLY A 12 -4.13 9.86 1.83
N VAL A 13 -4.40 9.50 0.57
CA VAL A 13 -5.77 9.38 0.06
C VAL A 13 -6.45 8.14 0.61
N TYR A 14 -5.70 7.04 0.71
CA TYR A 14 -6.20 5.79 1.26
C TYR A 14 -5.29 5.32 2.37
N THR A 15 -5.82 4.47 3.25
CA THR A 15 -4.98 3.81 4.23
C THR A 15 -4.59 2.43 3.72
N TYR A 16 -3.44 1.94 4.19
CA TYR A 16 -2.97 0.61 3.81
C TYR A 16 -4.01 -0.46 4.19
N THR A 17 -4.50 -0.39 5.41
CA THR A 17 -5.48 -1.37 5.91
C THR A 17 -6.74 -1.38 5.05
N TYR A 18 -7.20 -0.20 4.65
CA TYR A 18 -8.40 -0.10 3.83
C TYR A 18 -8.20 -0.78 2.48
N VAL A 19 -7.09 -0.46 1.81
CA VAL A 19 -6.81 -0.99 0.48
C VAL A 19 -6.60 -2.50 0.51
N VAL A 20 -5.82 -2.98 1.46
CA VAL A 20 -5.53 -4.41 1.56
C VAL A 20 -6.79 -5.19 1.91
N GLY A 21 -7.68 -4.59 2.70
CA GLY A 21 -8.95 -5.22 3.02
C GLY A 21 -9.86 -5.35 1.81
N LYS A 22 -9.81 -4.38 0.90
CA LYS A 22 -10.63 -4.42 -0.32
C LYS A 22 -10.01 -5.25 -1.43
N ARG A 23 -8.70 -5.17 -1.56
CA ARG A 23 -7.98 -5.84 -2.65
C ARG A 23 -6.77 -6.59 -2.10
N PRO A 24 -7.00 -7.70 -1.39
CA PRO A 24 -5.88 -8.46 -0.83
C PRO A 24 -4.94 -9.00 -1.89
N ASP A 25 -5.42 -9.17 -3.11
CA ASP A 25 -4.59 -9.64 -4.22
C ASP A 25 -3.48 -8.66 -4.58
N LEU A 26 -3.63 -7.40 -4.20
CA LEU A 26 -2.63 -6.37 -4.51
C LEU A 26 -1.63 -6.16 -3.38
N LYS A 27 -1.81 -6.86 -2.26
CA LYS A 27 -1.00 -6.62 -1.07
C LYS A 27 0.49 -6.75 -1.35
N ALA A 28 0.90 -7.82 -2.03
CA ALA A 28 2.32 -8.05 -2.30
C ALA A 28 2.93 -6.93 -3.14
N GLY A 29 2.20 -6.48 -4.16
CA GLY A 29 2.67 -5.39 -5.00
C GLY A 29 2.76 -4.08 -4.25
N ILE A 30 1.77 -3.81 -3.41
CA ILE A 30 1.75 -2.60 -2.60
C ILE A 30 2.93 -2.61 -1.62
N ASP A 31 3.15 -3.73 -0.95
CA ASP A 31 4.25 -3.85 0.00
C ASP A 31 5.59 -3.59 -0.68
N THR A 32 5.79 -4.20 -1.86
CA THR A 32 7.02 -4.02 -2.61
C THR A 32 7.22 -2.55 -2.98
N TYR A 33 6.18 -1.92 -3.47
CA TYR A 33 6.27 -0.52 -3.87
C TYR A 33 6.62 0.38 -2.68
N LEU A 34 5.96 0.17 -1.55
CA LEU A 34 6.20 0.98 -0.37
C LEU A 34 7.62 0.79 0.14
N MET A 35 8.14 -0.43 0.07
CA MET A 35 9.51 -0.68 0.49
C MET A 35 10.51 0.00 -0.44
N LEU A 36 10.25 -0.03 -1.75
CA LEU A 36 11.12 0.61 -2.72
C LEU A 36 11.15 2.12 -2.54
N LYS A 37 10.05 2.70 -2.10
CA LYS A 37 9.96 4.14 -1.89
C LYS A 37 10.42 4.56 -0.49
N GLY A 38 10.86 3.62 0.33
CA GLY A 38 11.28 3.93 1.68
C GLY A 38 10.12 4.25 2.60
N GLN A 39 8.94 3.75 2.28
CA GLN A 39 7.72 4.03 3.05
C GLN A 39 7.21 2.76 3.72
N SER A 40 8.11 1.88 4.11
CA SER A 40 7.71 0.61 4.69
C SER A 40 6.93 0.77 6.00
N ASP A 41 7.10 1.89 6.68
CA ASP A 41 6.36 2.16 7.90
C ASP A 41 4.87 2.35 7.65
N LEU A 42 4.46 2.52 6.40
CA LEU A 42 3.04 2.59 6.04
C LEU A 42 2.41 1.21 5.95
N ILE A 43 3.22 0.16 5.96
CA ILE A 43 2.72 -1.20 5.94
C ILE A 43 2.23 -1.54 7.33
N VAL A 44 0.93 -1.41 7.52
CA VAL A 44 0.30 -1.60 8.83
C VAL A 44 -0.26 -3.00 8.91
N GLN A 45 0.16 -3.74 9.93
CA GLN A 45 -0.34 -5.09 10.16
C GLN A 45 -1.62 -4.98 10.98
N GLY A 46 -2.67 -4.65 10.32
CA GLY A 46 -3.92 -4.37 10.92
C GLY A 46 -4.60 -5.36 11.77
#